data_3db6a839b664afd3b10e2e1c47af4e98
#
_entry.id   3db6a839b664afd3b10e2e1c47af4e98
#
_cell.length_a   1.000
_cell.length_b   1.000
_cell.length_c   1.000
_cell.angle_alpha   90.00
_cell.angle_beta   90.00
_cell.angle_gamma   90.00
#
_symmetry.space_group_name_H-M   'P 1'
#
loop_
_entity.id
_entity.type
_entity.pdbx_description
1 polymer ?
#
loop_
_entity_poly.entity_id
_entity_poly.type
_entity_poly.pdbx_seq_one_letter_code
_entity_poly.pdbx_strand_id
1 'polypeptide(L)'
;MPIHASEIERFGGINEAVAGMSERAVDALYARNETTALFLATLVNGDHKRIYLSDLVSGALIAGIVERAKKYAIKDALTGASSGLSMDHLLRGVHEEMNESLELAATSSPEDWARTSGLAPEIVSVKPIGTVK
;
A
#
# COMPACT_ATOMS: atom_id res chain seq x y z
N MET A 1 -1.25 -17.78 8.53
CA MET A 1 -0.60 -17.12 9.69
C MET A 1 -1.63 -16.80 10.75
N PRO A 2 -1.34 -17.05 12.02
CA PRO A 2 -2.28 -16.73 13.09
C PRO A 2 -2.52 -15.22 13.23
N ILE A 3 -3.70 -14.87 13.69
CA ILE A 3 -4.08 -13.48 13.94
C ILE A 3 -3.68 -13.12 15.38
N HIS A 4 -3.21 -11.90 15.57
CA HIS A 4 -2.82 -11.42 16.88
C HIS A 4 -4.03 -11.40 17.84
N ALA A 5 -3.82 -11.81 19.08
CA ALA A 5 -4.88 -11.91 20.07
C ALA A 5 -5.64 -10.59 20.29
N SER A 6 -4.94 -9.45 20.23
CA SER A 6 -5.57 -8.14 20.40
C SER A 6 -6.59 -7.83 19.30
N GLU A 7 -6.36 -8.33 18.09
CA GLU A 7 -7.32 -8.14 17.00
C GLU A 7 -8.54 -9.04 17.18
N ILE A 8 -8.33 -10.27 17.64
CA ILE A 8 -9.44 -11.19 17.93
C ILE A 8 -10.34 -10.58 19.00
N GLU A 9 -9.74 -10.02 20.04
CA GLU A 9 -10.47 -9.36 21.11
C GLU A 9 -11.21 -8.12 20.64
N ARG A 10 -10.55 -7.29 19.83
CA ARG A 10 -11.14 -6.06 19.29
C ARG A 10 -12.38 -6.32 18.44
N PHE A 11 -12.35 -7.35 17.61
CA PHE A 11 -13.43 -7.66 16.66
C PHE A 11 -14.42 -8.72 17.17
N GLY A 12 -14.14 -9.33 18.30
CA GLY A 12 -15.06 -10.26 18.94
C GLY A 12 -14.98 -11.71 18.49
N GLY A 13 -13.92 -12.08 17.77
CA GLY A 13 -13.71 -13.45 17.30
C GLY A 13 -12.72 -13.51 16.16
N ILE A 14 -12.25 -14.70 15.81
CA ILE A 14 -11.22 -14.86 14.78
C ILE A 14 -11.76 -14.55 13.38
N ASN A 15 -12.97 -14.98 13.04
CA ASN A 15 -13.58 -14.71 11.75
C ASN A 15 -13.90 -13.22 11.60
N GLU A 16 -14.39 -12.60 12.67
CA GLU A 16 -14.70 -11.19 12.74
C GLU A 16 -13.41 -10.36 12.63
N ALA A 17 -12.31 -10.83 13.22
CA ALA A 17 -11.01 -10.17 13.11
C ALA A 17 -10.50 -10.19 11.67
N VAL A 18 -10.57 -11.33 11.00
CA VAL A 18 -10.14 -11.44 9.59
C VAL A 18 -10.95 -10.50 8.71
N ALA A 19 -12.29 -10.50 8.88
CA ALA A 19 -13.16 -9.63 8.08
C ALA A 19 -12.89 -8.15 8.37
N GLY A 20 -12.77 -7.76 9.64
CA GLY A 20 -12.54 -6.38 10.05
C GLY A 20 -11.18 -5.85 9.62
N MET A 21 -10.13 -6.67 9.76
CA MET A 21 -8.79 -6.31 9.30
C MET A 21 -8.73 -6.15 7.78
N SER A 22 -9.38 -7.06 7.06
CA SER A 22 -9.45 -6.99 5.59
C SER A 22 -10.17 -5.72 5.13
N GLU A 23 -11.30 -5.39 5.75
CA GLU A 23 -12.05 -4.19 5.44
C GLU A 23 -11.22 -2.93 5.69
N ARG A 24 -10.53 -2.84 6.82
CA ARG A 24 -9.66 -1.70 7.13
C ARG A 24 -8.50 -1.58 6.18
N ALA A 25 -7.90 -2.70 5.79
CA ALA A 25 -6.80 -2.69 4.82
C ALA A 25 -7.27 -2.20 3.46
N VAL A 26 -8.44 -2.65 3.01
CA VAL A 26 -9.04 -2.20 1.76
C VAL A 26 -9.36 -0.71 1.82
N ASP A 27 -9.93 -0.25 2.92
CA ASP A 27 -10.23 1.18 3.11
C ASP A 27 -8.95 2.01 3.02
N ALA A 28 -7.85 1.54 3.61
CA ALA A 28 -6.57 2.25 3.54
C ALA A 28 -6.03 2.31 2.11
N LEU A 29 -6.17 1.22 1.34
CA LEU A 29 -5.72 1.16 -0.05
C LEU A 29 -6.52 2.08 -0.97
N TYR A 30 -7.80 2.23 -0.73
CA TYR A 30 -8.69 3.00 -1.60
C TYR A 30 -9.01 4.41 -1.09
N ALA A 31 -8.46 4.80 0.05
CA ALA A 31 -8.60 6.16 0.55
C ALA A 31 -7.95 7.16 -0.43
N ARG A 32 -8.65 8.25 -0.73
CA ARG A 32 -8.13 9.29 -1.61
C ARG A 32 -7.98 10.58 -0.82
N ASN A 33 -6.79 10.79 -0.28
CA ASN A 33 -6.46 11.94 0.54
C ASN A 33 -5.00 12.35 0.30
N GLU A 34 -4.52 13.35 1.00
CA GLU A 34 -3.15 13.84 0.80
C GLU A 34 -2.08 12.80 1.12
N THR A 35 -2.36 11.90 2.06
CA THR A 35 -1.42 10.84 2.43
C THR A 35 -1.26 9.81 1.31
N THR A 36 -2.34 9.52 0.58
CA THR A 36 -2.34 8.54 -0.50
C THR A 36 -2.12 9.14 -1.89
N ALA A 37 -2.04 10.46 -2.00
CA ALA A 37 -1.70 11.14 -3.24
C ALA A 37 -0.19 11.01 -3.46
N LEU A 38 0.22 10.14 -4.39
CA LEU A 38 1.63 9.78 -4.56
C LEU A 38 2.33 10.60 -5.63
N PHE A 39 1.66 10.86 -6.75
CA PHE A 39 2.27 11.49 -7.91
C PHE A 39 1.37 12.54 -8.53
N LEU A 40 2.01 13.52 -9.18
CA LEU A 40 1.34 14.43 -10.09
C LEU A 40 1.80 14.07 -11.51
N ALA A 41 0.88 13.61 -12.32
CA ALA A 41 1.14 13.25 -13.71
C ALA A 41 0.79 14.41 -14.62
N THR A 42 1.65 14.70 -15.61
CA THR A 42 1.37 15.66 -16.66
C THR A 42 0.97 14.89 -17.91
N LEU A 43 -0.17 15.25 -18.49
CA LEU A 43 -0.71 14.58 -19.66
C LEU A 43 -0.22 15.26 -20.95
N VAL A 44 -0.38 14.55 -22.06
CA VAL A 44 0.01 15.06 -23.39
C VAL A 44 -0.64 16.40 -23.72
N ASN A 45 -1.88 16.60 -23.29
CA ASN A 45 -2.64 17.83 -23.51
C ASN A 45 -2.27 18.99 -22.56
N GLY A 46 -1.32 18.75 -21.65
CA GLY A 46 -0.90 19.76 -20.66
C GLY A 46 -1.66 19.71 -19.33
N ASP A 47 -2.70 18.91 -19.24
CA ASP A 47 -3.44 18.77 -17.99
C ASP A 47 -2.65 17.98 -16.95
N HIS A 48 -3.00 18.17 -15.68
CA HIS A 48 -2.38 17.46 -14.57
C HIS A 48 -3.39 16.52 -13.92
N LYS A 49 -2.90 15.38 -13.47
CA LYS A 49 -3.72 14.40 -12.78
C LYS A 49 -2.97 13.89 -11.55
N ARG A 50 -3.65 13.85 -10.41
CA ARG A 50 -3.09 13.22 -9.22
C ARG A 50 -3.26 11.71 -9.31
N ILE A 51 -2.20 10.99 -9.00
CA ILE A 51 -2.23 9.54 -8.95
C ILE A 51 -2.18 9.14 -7.49
N TYR A 52 -3.22 8.44 -7.06
CA TYR A 52 -3.36 7.96 -5.70
C TYR A 52 -2.94 6.50 -5.61
N LEU A 53 -2.71 6.02 -4.39
CA LEU A 53 -2.41 4.61 -4.17
C LEU A 53 -3.49 3.71 -4.78
N SER A 54 -4.76 4.09 -4.68
CA SER A 54 -5.87 3.32 -5.24
C SER A 54 -5.76 3.11 -6.75
N ASP A 55 -5.12 4.03 -7.46
CA ASP A 55 -4.92 3.91 -8.91
C ASP A 55 -3.88 2.84 -9.26
N LEU A 56 -3.05 2.44 -8.31
CA LEU A 56 -1.97 1.47 -8.48
C LEU A 56 -2.29 0.09 -7.91
N VAL A 57 -3.45 -0.07 -7.28
CA VAL A 57 -3.82 -1.34 -6.66
C VAL A 57 -3.91 -2.45 -7.70
N SER A 58 -3.23 -3.56 -7.42
CA SER A 58 -3.21 -4.74 -8.26
C SER A 58 -3.06 -5.96 -7.37
N GLY A 59 -3.25 -7.15 -7.94
CA GLY A 59 -3.01 -8.38 -7.20
C GLY A 59 -1.58 -8.48 -6.67
N ALA A 60 -0.62 -8.06 -7.49
CA ALA A 60 0.79 -8.06 -7.09
C ALA A 60 1.06 -7.11 -5.92
N LEU A 61 0.46 -5.92 -5.94
CA LEU A 61 0.62 -4.95 -4.86
C LEU A 61 0.02 -5.49 -3.57
N ILE A 62 -1.17 -6.08 -3.62
CA ILE A 62 -1.82 -6.69 -2.47
C ILE A 62 -0.98 -7.84 -1.91
N ALA A 63 -0.47 -8.70 -2.79
CA ALA A 63 0.40 -9.81 -2.38
C ALA A 63 1.66 -9.29 -1.68
N GLY A 64 2.25 -8.22 -2.19
CA GLY A 64 3.43 -7.58 -1.59
C GLY A 64 3.14 -7.06 -0.19
N ILE A 65 1.99 -6.43 0.02
CA ILE A 65 1.56 -5.94 1.33
C ILE A 65 1.44 -7.10 2.32
N VAL A 66 0.79 -8.17 1.92
CA VAL A 66 0.59 -9.36 2.79
C VAL A 66 1.93 -9.99 3.16
N GLU A 67 2.84 -10.15 2.20
CA GLU A 67 4.17 -10.71 2.45
C GLU A 67 4.98 -9.86 3.43
N ARG A 68 4.94 -8.54 3.27
CA ARG A 68 5.64 -7.63 4.18
C ARG A 68 5.04 -7.67 5.59
N ALA A 69 3.71 -7.70 5.68
CA ALA A 69 3.02 -7.79 6.95
C ALA A 69 3.41 -9.08 7.70
N LYS A 70 3.46 -10.20 7.00
CA LYS A 70 3.87 -11.48 7.57
C LYS A 70 5.31 -11.42 8.10
N LYS A 71 6.22 -10.80 7.37
CA LYS A 71 7.61 -10.63 7.80
C LYS A 71 7.70 -9.83 9.10
N TYR A 72 6.95 -8.76 9.22
CA TYR A 72 6.92 -7.97 10.46
C TYR A 72 6.35 -8.77 11.63
N ALA A 73 5.28 -9.52 11.38
CA ALA A 73 4.69 -10.36 12.41
C ALA A 73 5.66 -11.43 12.91
N ILE A 74 6.42 -12.05 11.99
CA ILE A 74 7.43 -13.05 12.32
C ILE A 74 8.56 -12.41 13.13
N LYS A 75 9.05 -11.24 12.73
CA LYS A 75 10.08 -10.51 13.47
C LYS A 75 9.65 -10.20 14.89
N ASP A 76 8.43 -9.70 15.06
CA ASP A 76 7.90 -9.38 16.38
C ASP A 76 7.79 -10.64 17.25
N ALA A 77 7.37 -11.75 16.68
CA ALA A 77 7.32 -13.02 17.41
C ALA A 77 8.70 -13.49 17.85
N LEU A 78 9.70 -13.34 16.98
CA LEU A 78 11.09 -13.74 17.28
C LEU A 78 11.74 -12.87 18.35
N THR A 79 11.35 -11.61 18.44
CA THR A 79 11.86 -10.71 19.47
C THR A 79 11.09 -10.81 20.79
N GLY A 80 10.07 -11.67 20.83
CA GLY A 80 9.26 -11.87 22.03
C GLY A 80 8.24 -10.79 22.30
N ALA A 81 8.06 -9.84 21.36
CA ALA A 81 7.13 -8.73 21.55
C ALA A 81 5.68 -9.22 21.54
N SER A 82 5.31 -9.99 20.54
CA SER A 82 3.96 -10.55 20.42
C SER A 82 3.92 -11.52 19.26
N SER A 83 2.87 -12.32 19.19
CA SER A 83 2.71 -13.35 18.17
C SER A 83 1.43 -13.11 17.38
N GLY A 84 1.49 -13.31 16.09
CA GLY A 84 0.35 -13.18 15.18
C GLY A 84 0.30 -11.87 14.41
N LEU A 85 -0.52 -11.86 13.36
CA LEU A 85 -0.68 -10.73 12.44
C LEU A 85 -1.63 -9.69 13.04
N SER A 86 -1.19 -8.44 13.05
CA SER A 86 -2.00 -7.31 13.52
C SER A 86 -2.24 -6.31 12.40
N MET A 87 -3.18 -5.39 12.64
CA MET A 87 -3.47 -4.29 11.72
C MET A 87 -2.25 -3.40 11.49
N ASP A 88 -1.43 -3.21 12.52
CA ASP A 88 -0.19 -2.44 12.41
C ASP A 88 0.77 -3.05 11.39
N HIS A 89 0.89 -4.37 11.35
CA HIS A 89 1.72 -5.06 10.35
C HIS A 89 1.20 -4.81 8.94
N LEU A 90 -0.11 -4.86 8.75
CA LEU A 90 -0.72 -4.61 7.44
C LEU A 90 -0.51 -3.16 6.99
N LEU A 91 -0.69 -2.21 7.89
CA LEU A 91 -0.49 -0.79 7.57
C LEU A 91 0.96 -0.47 7.26
N ARG A 92 1.91 -1.11 7.94
CA ARG A 92 3.33 -1.01 7.59
C ARG A 92 3.61 -1.55 6.20
N GLY A 93 2.99 -2.66 5.84
CA GLY A 93 3.10 -3.23 4.50
C GLY A 93 2.60 -2.27 3.43
N VAL A 94 1.45 -1.64 3.65
CA VAL A 94 0.89 -0.62 2.76
C VAL A 94 1.88 0.53 2.59
N HIS A 95 2.42 1.01 3.70
CA HIS A 95 3.36 2.14 3.71
C HIS A 95 4.62 1.84 2.90
N GLU A 96 5.18 0.65 3.05
CA GLU A 96 6.38 0.26 2.30
C GLU A 96 6.11 0.07 0.81
N GLU A 97 4.95 -0.44 0.44
CA GLU A 97 4.57 -0.53 -0.97
C GLU A 97 4.44 0.85 -1.59
N MET A 98 3.92 1.82 -0.84
CA MET A 98 3.86 3.22 -1.29
C MET A 98 5.27 3.78 -1.52
N ASN A 99 6.18 3.56 -0.58
CA ASN A 99 7.57 4.00 -0.70
C ASN A 99 8.25 3.37 -1.92
N GLU A 100 8.04 2.09 -2.14
CA GLU A 100 8.61 1.37 -3.27
C GLU A 100 8.09 1.92 -4.60
N SER A 101 6.81 2.25 -4.67
CA SER A 101 6.22 2.86 -5.86
C SER A 101 6.84 4.23 -6.14
N LEU A 102 7.07 5.03 -5.10
CA LEU A 102 7.73 6.34 -5.23
C LEU A 102 9.16 6.19 -5.74
N GLU A 103 9.92 5.23 -5.22
CA GLU A 103 11.28 4.96 -5.66
C GLU A 103 11.33 4.49 -7.11
N LEU A 104 10.42 3.62 -7.49
CA LEU A 104 10.34 3.11 -8.85
C LEU A 104 10.09 4.25 -9.85
N ALA A 105 9.18 5.14 -9.53
CA ALA A 105 8.89 6.30 -10.37
C ALA A 105 10.09 7.25 -10.49
N ALA A 106 10.86 7.40 -9.40
CA ALA A 106 12.05 8.25 -9.40
C ALA A 106 13.18 7.70 -10.25
N THR A 107 13.25 6.38 -10.44
CA THR A 107 14.34 5.71 -11.18
C THR A 107 13.96 5.27 -12.58
N SER A 108 12.69 5.37 -12.96
CA SER A 108 12.18 4.97 -14.28
C SER A 108 11.87 6.18 -15.13
N SER A 109 11.90 6.01 -16.47
CA SER A 109 11.37 7.05 -17.35
C SER A 109 9.85 7.15 -17.15
N PRO A 110 9.24 8.32 -17.35
CA PRO A 110 7.79 8.46 -17.21
C PRO A 110 6.99 7.47 -18.07
N GLU A 111 7.47 7.23 -19.29
CA GLU A 111 6.83 6.29 -20.21
C GLU A 111 6.90 4.87 -19.70
N ASP A 112 8.07 4.42 -19.25
CA ASP A 112 8.25 3.06 -18.71
C ASP A 112 7.45 2.86 -17.45
N TRP A 113 7.46 3.85 -16.55
CA TRP A 113 6.71 3.79 -15.33
C TRP A 113 5.20 3.68 -15.59
N ALA A 114 4.67 4.49 -16.51
CA ALA A 114 3.25 4.46 -16.86
C ALA A 114 2.84 3.11 -17.43
N ARG A 115 3.69 2.52 -18.26
CA ARG A 115 3.44 1.20 -18.84
C ARG A 115 3.44 0.11 -17.78
N THR A 116 4.43 0.13 -16.90
CA THR A 116 4.57 -0.87 -15.83
C THR A 116 3.43 -0.79 -14.83
N SER A 117 2.96 0.43 -14.54
CA SER A 117 1.88 0.67 -13.58
C SER A 117 0.48 0.47 -14.16
N GLY A 118 0.37 0.23 -15.47
CA GLY A 118 -0.92 0.06 -16.14
C GLY A 118 -1.71 1.36 -16.26
N LEU A 119 -1.05 2.51 -16.16
CA LEU A 119 -1.67 3.81 -16.31
C LEU A 119 -1.75 4.24 -17.77
N ALA A 120 -2.50 5.31 -18.02
CA ALA A 120 -2.80 5.77 -19.37
C ALA A 120 -1.54 6.16 -20.15
N PRO A 121 -1.47 5.82 -21.46
CA PRO A 121 -0.29 6.14 -22.28
C PRO A 121 -0.10 7.63 -22.55
N GLU A 122 -1.09 8.47 -22.28
CA GLU A 122 -1.01 9.92 -22.48
C GLU A 122 -0.20 10.64 -21.39
N ILE A 123 0.38 9.93 -20.45
CA ILE A 123 1.22 10.53 -19.41
C ILE A 123 2.62 10.81 -19.97
N VAL A 124 3.06 12.08 -19.91
CA VAL A 124 4.36 12.48 -20.40
C VAL A 124 5.38 12.69 -19.29
N SER A 125 4.95 12.96 -18.06
CA SER A 125 5.85 13.06 -16.92
C SER A 125 5.13 12.75 -15.63
N VAL A 126 5.88 12.32 -14.63
CA VAL A 126 5.37 11.99 -13.29
C VAL A 126 6.31 12.59 -12.26
N LYS A 127 5.73 13.27 -11.27
CA LYS A 127 6.49 13.91 -10.22
C LYS A 127 5.96 13.46 -8.86
N PRO A 128 6.81 12.97 -7.97
CA PRO A 128 6.37 12.63 -6.61
C PRO A 128 5.86 13.86 -5.88
N ILE A 129 4.73 13.74 -5.18
CA ILE A 129 4.16 14.83 -4.38
C ILE A 129 4.01 14.45 -2.91
N GLY A 130 4.15 13.16 -2.58
CA GLY A 130 4.07 12.69 -1.21
C GLY A 130 5.44 12.34 -0.66
N THR A 131 5.64 12.55 0.64
CA THR A 131 6.76 11.97 1.36
C THR A 131 6.19 10.91 2.28
N VAL A 132 6.61 9.68 2.07
CA VAL A 132 6.16 8.55 2.89
C VAL A 132 7.33 8.15 3.77
N LYS A 133 7.11 8.18 5.06
CA LYS A 133 8.14 7.83 6.05
C LYS A 133 7.74 6.63 6.86
#